data_82b2e5bd557262238f48360ae8814b0c
#
_entry.id   82b2e5bd557262238f48360ae8814b0c
#
_cell.length_a   1.000
_cell.length_b   1.000
_cell.length_c   1.000
_cell.angle_alpha   90.00
_cell.angle_beta   90.00
_cell.angle_gamma   90.00
#
_symmetry.space_group_name_H-M   'P 1'
#
loop_
_entity.id
_entity.type
_entity.pdbx_description
1 polymer ?
#
loop_
_entity_poly.entity_id
_entity_poly.type
_entity_poly.pdbx_seq_one_letter_code
_entity_poly.pdbx_strand_id
1 'polypeptide(L)'
;MKELTYGEALMEAFFEEMRRDSKVFHLCGNHGALAALIPEFGEARVRACPISEEAYVGAGIGAAGSGFRPIISPGMMTFAFTAMDQIVNQMAKIHYMFGGQAPFPLVFRASTGGGRSAAAQHSQSPHPMFMNLAGLKLVMPATPYDAKGLMKSAIRDNNPVVFFEDQMLAAMTTKQEIPDEEYTVPLGVADVKRQGKDVTVIAISKMVSHALAAAEELAGQGVDVEVVDPRTLVPMDTPALRASVQKTGRVVIVDEACLTGSAAAEISALLTEDPATFRALKAPPKRVCAPNVPIPYSPIMEQFCLPDKDNVIQ
;
A
#
# COMPACT_ATOMS: atom_id res chain seq x y z
N MET A 1 -16.41 -10.41 -16.73
CA MET A 1 -16.08 -10.33 -15.28
C MET A 1 -15.46 -11.65 -14.86
N LYS A 2 -14.40 -11.62 -14.11
CA LYS A 2 -13.74 -12.81 -13.54
C LYS A 2 -13.52 -12.61 -12.05
N GLU A 3 -13.52 -13.70 -11.30
CA GLU A 3 -13.32 -13.68 -9.86
C GLU A 3 -11.87 -13.99 -9.54
N LEU A 4 -11.17 -13.04 -8.90
CA LEU A 4 -9.78 -13.19 -8.50
C LEU A 4 -9.59 -12.89 -7.02
N THR A 5 -8.69 -13.63 -6.39
CA THR A 5 -8.10 -13.27 -5.11
C THR A 5 -7.13 -12.10 -5.28
N TYR A 6 -6.72 -11.48 -4.19
CA TYR A 6 -5.73 -10.40 -4.21
C TYR A 6 -4.41 -10.84 -4.88
N GLY A 7 -3.90 -12.01 -4.52
CA GLY A 7 -2.67 -12.55 -5.11
C GLY A 7 -2.80 -12.89 -6.60
N GLU A 8 -3.92 -13.48 -7.01
CA GLU A 8 -4.20 -13.75 -8.42
C GLU A 8 -4.30 -12.47 -9.26
N ALA A 9 -4.93 -11.42 -8.72
CA ALA A 9 -5.07 -10.13 -9.37
C ALA A 9 -3.71 -9.44 -9.61
N LEU A 10 -2.81 -9.51 -8.63
CA LEU A 10 -1.42 -9.03 -8.78
C LEU A 10 -0.64 -9.82 -9.83
N MET A 11 -0.73 -11.15 -9.79
CA MET A 11 -0.06 -12.01 -10.78
C MET A 11 -0.54 -11.70 -12.19
N GLU A 12 -1.85 -11.46 -12.35
CA GLU A 12 -2.40 -11.08 -13.63
C GLU A 12 -1.87 -9.72 -14.12
N ALA A 13 -1.72 -8.73 -13.23
CA ALA A 13 -1.08 -7.46 -13.58
C ALA A 13 0.36 -7.67 -14.11
N PHE A 14 1.13 -8.57 -13.49
CA PHE A 14 2.49 -8.88 -13.96
C PHE A 14 2.49 -9.53 -15.34
N PHE A 15 1.64 -10.53 -15.57
CA PHE A 15 1.51 -11.15 -16.89
C PHE A 15 1.15 -10.12 -17.98
N GLU A 16 0.15 -9.28 -17.72
CA GLU A 16 -0.31 -8.27 -18.66
C GLU A 16 0.79 -7.24 -18.97
N GLU A 17 1.46 -6.69 -17.95
CA GLU A 17 2.48 -5.67 -18.14
C GLU A 17 3.77 -6.22 -18.75
N MET A 18 4.18 -7.43 -18.43
CA MET A 18 5.33 -8.09 -19.06
C MET A 18 5.07 -8.48 -20.51
N ARG A 19 3.82 -8.80 -20.88
CA ARG A 19 3.43 -8.99 -22.29
C ARG A 19 3.42 -7.66 -23.04
N ARG A 20 2.93 -6.61 -22.41
CA ARG A 20 2.81 -5.28 -22.99
C ARG A 20 4.16 -4.61 -23.26
N ASP A 21 5.13 -4.78 -22.36
CA ASP A 21 6.43 -4.11 -22.45
C ASP A 21 7.58 -5.07 -22.12
N SER A 22 8.44 -5.33 -23.11
CA SER A 22 9.59 -6.20 -22.97
C SER A 22 10.67 -5.68 -22.00
N LYS A 23 10.59 -4.42 -21.60
CA LYS A 23 11.51 -3.79 -20.63
C LYS A 23 11.12 -4.09 -19.17
N VAL A 24 9.90 -4.56 -18.93
CA VAL A 24 9.43 -4.97 -17.60
C VAL A 24 10.06 -6.30 -17.21
N PHE A 25 10.69 -6.36 -16.05
CA PHE A 25 11.30 -7.59 -15.51
C PHE A 25 11.34 -7.57 -13.98
N HIS A 26 11.48 -8.75 -13.38
CA HIS A 26 11.55 -8.90 -11.92
C HIS A 26 12.97 -9.15 -11.45
N LEU A 27 13.34 -8.50 -10.31
CA LEU A 27 14.49 -8.81 -9.47
C LEU A 27 13.97 -9.21 -8.08
N CYS A 28 14.27 -10.40 -7.59
CA CYS A 28 13.76 -10.90 -6.32
C CYS A 28 14.83 -11.72 -5.57
N GLY A 29 14.73 -11.77 -4.24
CA GLY A 29 15.62 -12.61 -3.41
C GLY A 29 15.36 -14.10 -3.60
N ASN A 30 14.12 -14.49 -3.91
CA ASN A 30 13.72 -15.81 -4.40
C ASN A 30 12.47 -15.65 -5.29
N HIS A 31 12.21 -16.64 -6.12
CA HIS A 31 11.09 -16.56 -7.04
C HIS A 31 9.73 -16.59 -6.31
N GLY A 32 9.54 -17.49 -5.33
CA GLY A 32 8.24 -17.69 -4.69
C GLY A 32 7.12 -17.84 -5.73
N ALA A 33 6.04 -17.08 -5.58
CA ALA A 33 4.93 -17.07 -6.53
C ALA A 33 5.32 -16.56 -7.93
N LEU A 34 6.38 -15.74 -8.05
CA LEU A 34 6.87 -15.23 -9.35
C LEU A 34 7.42 -16.33 -10.27
N ALA A 35 7.70 -17.52 -9.71
CA ALA A 35 8.10 -18.68 -10.54
C ALA A 35 7.08 -19.00 -11.63
N ALA A 36 5.80 -18.68 -11.43
CA ALA A 36 4.74 -18.87 -12.42
C ALA A 36 4.94 -18.03 -13.71
N LEU A 37 5.75 -16.99 -13.67
CA LEU A 37 6.09 -16.15 -14.83
C LEU A 37 7.20 -16.75 -15.71
N ILE A 38 8.05 -17.63 -15.15
CA ILE A 38 9.24 -18.17 -15.82
C ILE A 38 8.91 -18.94 -17.11
N PRO A 39 7.88 -19.81 -17.15
CA PRO A 39 7.55 -20.55 -18.36
C PRO A 39 7.27 -19.67 -19.58
N GLU A 40 6.70 -18.47 -19.37
CA GLU A 40 6.37 -17.54 -20.45
C GLU A 40 7.51 -16.54 -20.76
N PHE A 41 8.15 -15.99 -19.73
CA PHE A 41 9.08 -14.87 -19.90
C PHE A 41 10.56 -15.24 -19.73
N GLY A 42 10.85 -16.42 -19.23
CA GLY A 42 12.21 -16.92 -18.98
C GLY A 42 12.90 -16.29 -17.77
N GLU A 43 13.94 -16.95 -17.26
CA GLU A 43 14.74 -16.49 -16.14
C GLU A 43 15.46 -15.16 -16.37
N ALA A 44 15.69 -14.79 -17.63
CA ALA A 44 16.28 -13.50 -17.96
C ALA A 44 15.39 -12.31 -17.56
N ARG A 45 14.06 -12.51 -17.52
CA ARG A 45 13.09 -11.49 -17.10
C ARG A 45 12.48 -11.74 -15.72
N VAL A 46 12.74 -12.89 -15.10
CA VAL A 46 12.32 -13.22 -13.73
C VAL A 46 13.56 -13.73 -12.99
N ARG A 47 14.33 -12.80 -12.44
CA ARG A 47 15.66 -13.10 -11.89
C ARG A 47 15.61 -13.26 -10.38
N ALA A 48 15.96 -14.46 -9.89
CA ALA A 48 16.36 -14.61 -8.50
C ALA A 48 17.80 -14.11 -8.34
N CYS A 49 18.02 -13.30 -7.34
CA CYS A 49 19.32 -12.76 -6.97
C CYS A 49 19.82 -13.47 -5.71
N PRO A 50 21.13 -13.53 -5.46
CA PRO A 50 21.63 -13.85 -4.14
C PRO A 50 21.00 -12.94 -3.09
N ILE A 51 20.82 -13.44 -1.87
CA ILE A 51 20.26 -12.65 -0.75
C ILE A 51 21.23 -11.51 -0.42
N SER A 52 21.00 -10.37 -1.04
CA SER A 52 21.78 -9.15 -0.92
C SER A 52 20.92 -7.97 -1.39
N GLU A 53 20.03 -7.50 -0.51
CA GLU A 53 19.01 -6.50 -0.83
C GLU A 53 19.62 -5.21 -1.37
N GLU A 54 20.69 -4.74 -0.77
CA GLU A 54 21.43 -3.57 -1.23
C GLU A 54 21.89 -3.72 -2.69
N ALA A 55 22.46 -4.87 -3.03
CA ALA A 55 23.00 -5.11 -4.37
C ALA A 55 21.91 -5.16 -5.43
N TYR A 56 20.82 -5.93 -5.23
CA TYR A 56 19.81 -6.04 -6.27
C TYR A 56 18.86 -4.84 -6.33
N VAL A 57 18.66 -4.08 -5.23
CA VAL A 57 17.97 -2.80 -5.28
C VAL A 57 18.78 -1.78 -6.09
N GLY A 58 20.09 -1.68 -5.82
CA GLY A 58 21.00 -0.84 -6.59
C GLY A 58 21.06 -1.22 -8.07
N ALA A 59 21.12 -2.53 -8.38
CA ALA A 59 21.06 -3.02 -9.76
C ALA A 59 19.74 -2.65 -10.46
N GLY A 60 18.60 -2.70 -9.75
CA GLY A 60 17.31 -2.27 -10.28
C GLY A 60 17.28 -0.77 -10.59
N ILE A 61 17.84 0.07 -9.72
CA ILE A 61 17.94 1.52 -9.96
C ILE A 61 18.79 1.79 -11.22
N GLY A 62 19.95 1.12 -11.35
CA GLY A 62 20.80 1.23 -12.53
C GLY A 62 20.10 0.76 -13.82
N ALA A 63 19.32 -0.33 -13.74
CA ALA A 63 18.52 -0.81 -14.86
C ALA A 63 17.43 0.20 -15.28
N ALA A 64 16.75 0.82 -14.30
CA ALA A 64 15.76 1.86 -14.58
C ALA A 64 16.38 3.06 -15.29
N GLY A 65 17.55 3.54 -14.83
CA GLY A 65 18.31 4.60 -15.49
C GLY A 65 18.83 4.22 -16.89
N SER A 66 18.92 2.92 -17.19
CA SER A 66 19.27 2.38 -18.50
C SER A 66 18.05 2.15 -19.41
N GLY A 67 16.85 2.55 -18.96
CA GLY A 67 15.62 2.51 -19.75
C GLY A 67 14.81 1.22 -19.62
N PHE A 68 15.11 0.36 -18.62
CA PHE A 68 14.28 -0.78 -18.25
C PHE A 68 13.22 -0.37 -17.20
N ARG A 69 12.27 -1.27 -16.93
CA ARG A 69 11.21 -1.13 -15.91
C ARG A 69 11.27 -2.28 -14.90
N PRO A 70 12.22 -2.26 -13.97
CA PRO A 70 12.36 -3.32 -12.98
C PRO A 70 11.25 -3.29 -11.92
N ILE A 71 10.79 -4.48 -11.52
CA ILE A 71 10.00 -4.72 -10.32
C ILE A 71 10.91 -5.42 -9.33
N ILE A 72 11.25 -4.74 -8.25
CA ILE A 72 12.21 -5.21 -7.24
C ILE A 72 11.40 -5.76 -6.06
N SER A 73 11.61 -7.03 -5.71
CA SER A 73 10.84 -7.72 -4.67
C SER A 73 11.75 -8.40 -3.65
N PRO A 74 12.05 -7.76 -2.50
CA PRO A 74 12.79 -8.41 -1.41
C PRO A 74 11.95 -9.48 -0.67
N GLY A 75 10.65 -9.55 -0.94
CA GLY A 75 9.70 -10.33 -0.19
C GLY A 75 9.09 -9.48 0.92
N MET A 76 9.56 -9.63 2.14
CA MET A 76 9.11 -8.80 3.26
C MET A 76 9.83 -7.46 3.29
N MET A 77 9.09 -6.41 3.65
CA MET A 77 9.64 -5.05 3.72
C MET A 77 10.84 -4.95 4.66
N THR A 78 10.83 -5.69 5.75
CA THR A 78 11.89 -5.61 6.75
C THR A 78 13.26 -6.08 6.25
N PHE A 79 13.32 -6.90 5.21
CA PHE A 79 14.59 -7.24 4.55
C PHE A 79 15.19 -6.04 3.82
N ALA A 80 14.37 -5.15 3.31
CA ALA A 80 14.82 -3.95 2.61
C ALA A 80 15.50 -2.92 3.52
N PHE A 81 15.42 -3.06 4.85
CA PHE A 81 16.18 -2.17 5.76
C PHE A 81 17.68 -2.26 5.55
N THR A 82 18.21 -3.39 5.06
CA THR A 82 19.62 -3.50 4.67
C THR A 82 19.96 -2.69 3.41
N ALA A 83 18.96 -2.33 2.59
CA ALA A 83 19.10 -1.57 1.35
C ALA A 83 18.61 -0.11 1.49
N MET A 84 18.49 0.43 2.70
CA MET A 84 17.91 1.77 2.90
C MET A 84 18.74 2.88 2.25
N ASP A 85 20.05 2.75 2.13
CA ASP A 85 20.85 3.72 1.36
C ASP A 85 20.39 3.76 -0.10
N GLN A 86 20.23 2.60 -0.73
CA GLN A 86 19.77 2.51 -2.11
C GLN A 86 18.36 3.08 -2.29
N ILE A 87 17.49 2.90 -1.31
CA ILE A 87 16.11 3.41 -1.36
C ILE A 87 16.06 4.90 -1.09
N VAL A 88 16.69 5.37 -0.01
CA VAL A 88 16.57 6.76 0.48
C VAL A 88 17.44 7.73 -0.31
N ASN A 89 18.69 7.35 -0.60
CA ASN A 89 19.66 8.23 -1.22
C ASN A 89 19.73 8.07 -2.73
N GLN A 90 19.50 6.87 -3.27
CA GLN A 90 19.57 6.63 -4.70
C GLN A 90 18.17 6.67 -5.34
N MET A 91 17.30 5.71 -5.05
CA MET A 91 15.98 5.59 -5.68
C MET A 91 15.15 6.87 -5.55
N ALA A 92 15.10 7.44 -4.34
CA ALA A 92 14.32 8.64 -4.07
C ALA A 92 14.89 9.94 -4.64
N LYS A 93 16.21 10.04 -4.88
CA LYS A 93 16.88 11.30 -5.18
C LYS A 93 17.49 11.39 -6.57
N ILE A 94 17.81 10.26 -7.21
CA ILE A 94 18.63 10.24 -8.42
C ILE A 94 18.01 11.03 -9.58
N HIS A 95 16.68 10.95 -9.74
CA HIS A 95 15.96 11.73 -10.75
C HIS A 95 16.16 13.24 -10.56
N TYR A 96 16.02 13.71 -9.32
CA TYR A 96 16.26 15.14 -8.98
C TYR A 96 17.72 15.52 -9.15
N MET A 97 18.66 14.69 -8.67
CA MET A 97 20.11 14.98 -8.73
C MET A 97 20.62 15.05 -10.17
N PHE A 98 19.99 14.32 -11.09
CA PHE A 98 20.29 14.38 -12.53
C PHE A 98 19.48 15.46 -13.25
N GLY A 99 18.88 16.40 -12.54
CA GLY A 99 18.14 17.52 -13.12
C GLY A 99 16.89 17.11 -13.91
N GLY A 100 16.31 15.96 -13.60
CA GLY A 100 15.12 15.45 -14.31
C GLY A 100 15.37 14.93 -15.73
N GLN A 101 16.64 14.80 -16.14
CA GLN A 101 16.99 14.44 -17.53
C GLN A 101 16.64 12.99 -17.89
N ALA A 102 16.59 12.09 -16.92
CA ALA A 102 16.27 10.68 -17.12
C ALA A 102 15.11 10.24 -16.25
N PRO A 103 14.13 9.49 -16.76
CA PRO A 103 13.15 8.82 -15.92
C PRO A 103 13.79 7.65 -15.17
N PHE A 104 13.25 7.33 -14.00
CA PHE A 104 13.63 6.15 -13.22
C PHE A 104 12.38 5.30 -12.93
N PRO A 105 11.81 4.64 -13.95
CA PRO A 105 10.59 3.86 -13.84
C PRO A 105 10.89 2.53 -13.15
N LEU A 106 10.67 2.45 -11.87
CA LEU A 106 10.83 1.21 -11.12
C LEU A 106 9.76 1.04 -10.05
N VAL A 107 9.41 -0.19 -9.74
CA VAL A 107 8.52 -0.55 -8.64
C VAL A 107 9.32 -1.29 -7.58
N PHE A 108 9.32 -0.76 -6.36
CA PHE A 108 9.80 -1.47 -5.19
C PHE A 108 8.60 -2.09 -4.48
N ARG A 109 8.44 -3.41 -4.58
CA ARG A 109 7.30 -4.17 -4.10
C ARG A 109 7.69 -5.01 -2.88
N ALA A 110 6.98 -4.85 -1.76
CA ALA A 110 7.25 -5.63 -0.56
C ALA A 110 5.99 -5.90 0.26
N SER A 111 5.95 -7.02 0.99
CA SER A 111 4.88 -7.33 1.93
C SER A 111 5.13 -6.69 3.30
N THR A 112 4.05 -6.21 3.92
CA THR A 112 4.05 -5.54 5.23
C THR A 112 2.94 -6.08 6.12
N GLY A 113 2.90 -5.64 7.37
CA GLY A 113 1.81 -5.90 8.29
C GLY A 113 1.98 -7.14 9.16
N GLY A 114 1.12 -7.26 10.14
CA GLY A 114 1.02 -8.38 11.07
C GLY A 114 -0.14 -9.33 10.77
N GLY A 115 -0.37 -10.28 11.69
CA GLY A 115 -1.49 -11.22 11.64
C GLY A 115 -1.13 -12.67 11.30
N ARG A 116 0.17 -12.97 11.09
CA ARG A 116 0.66 -14.32 10.77
C ARG A 116 1.55 -14.93 11.85
N SER A 117 1.61 -14.33 13.02
CA SER A 117 2.50 -14.74 14.10
C SER A 117 3.97 -14.82 13.65
N ALA A 118 4.40 -13.83 12.86
CA ALA A 118 5.74 -13.79 12.28
C ALA A 118 6.75 -13.03 13.17
N ALA A 119 6.38 -12.70 14.41
CA ALA A 119 7.15 -11.97 15.39
C ALA A 119 7.53 -10.54 14.99
N ALA A 120 8.26 -9.85 15.84
CA ALA A 120 8.52 -8.42 15.74
C ALA A 120 9.20 -7.98 14.44
N GLN A 121 10.15 -8.78 13.93
CA GLN A 121 10.91 -8.42 12.73
C GLN A 121 10.10 -8.55 11.44
N HIS A 122 9.08 -9.42 11.40
CA HIS A 122 8.34 -9.75 10.18
C HIS A 122 6.87 -9.31 10.20
N SER A 123 6.48 -8.52 11.20
CA SER A 123 5.11 -8.01 11.39
C SER A 123 5.07 -6.49 11.46
N GLN A 124 5.99 -5.81 10.79
CA GLN A 124 6.05 -4.34 10.82
C GLN A 124 5.20 -3.72 9.71
N SER A 125 4.65 -2.55 10.02
CA SER A 125 3.94 -1.66 9.09
C SER A 125 4.70 -0.34 8.95
N PRO A 126 5.88 -0.34 8.24
CA PRO A 126 6.79 0.80 8.22
C PRO A 126 6.47 1.85 7.16
N HIS A 127 5.31 1.80 6.53
CA HIS A 127 4.91 2.73 5.47
C HIS A 127 5.02 4.22 5.86
N PRO A 128 4.83 4.64 7.13
CA PRO A 128 5.01 6.04 7.48
C PRO A 128 6.44 6.56 7.25
N MET A 129 7.45 5.71 7.40
CA MET A 129 8.84 6.07 7.10
C MET A 129 9.02 6.44 5.62
N PHE A 130 8.30 5.75 4.72
CA PHE A 130 8.37 5.99 3.28
C PHE A 130 7.57 7.21 2.84
N MET A 131 6.53 7.60 3.57
CA MET A 131 5.79 8.85 3.31
C MET A 131 6.69 10.08 3.42
N ASN A 132 7.67 10.06 4.31
CA ASN A 132 8.62 11.16 4.51
C ASN A 132 9.78 11.18 3.51
N LEU A 133 9.84 10.23 2.57
CA LEU A 133 10.93 10.15 1.60
C LEU A 133 10.56 10.89 0.31
N ALA A 134 10.86 12.20 0.26
CA ALA A 134 10.62 13.01 -0.94
C ALA A 134 11.28 12.39 -2.18
N GLY A 135 10.51 12.22 -3.25
CA GLY A 135 10.93 11.61 -4.52
C GLY A 135 10.36 10.21 -4.76
N LEU A 136 9.68 9.62 -3.78
CA LEU A 136 8.98 8.33 -3.92
C LEU A 136 7.47 8.53 -3.98
N LYS A 137 6.79 7.65 -4.70
CA LYS A 137 5.35 7.41 -4.57
C LYS A 137 5.12 6.19 -3.67
N LEU A 138 4.00 6.18 -2.93
CA LEU A 138 3.69 5.09 -2.00
C LEU A 138 2.25 4.62 -2.19
N VAL A 139 2.09 3.34 -2.50
CA VAL A 139 0.82 2.70 -2.84
C VAL A 139 0.54 1.54 -1.87
N MET A 140 -0.70 1.45 -1.38
CA MET A 140 -1.14 0.43 -0.43
C MET A 140 -2.58 -0.04 -0.75
N PRO A 141 -2.78 -0.91 -1.74
CA PRO A 141 -4.12 -1.35 -2.13
C PRO A 141 -4.79 -2.22 -1.06
N ALA A 142 -6.12 -2.15 -1.02
CA ALA A 142 -6.95 -2.92 -0.09
C ALA A 142 -7.74 -4.06 -0.75
N THR A 143 -7.95 -4.01 -2.06
CA THR A 143 -8.82 -4.96 -2.79
C THR A 143 -8.12 -5.59 -4.00
N PRO A 144 -8.58 -6.75 -4.50
CA PRO A 144 -8.08 -7.33 -5.75
C PRO A 144 -8.14 -6.37 -6.95
N TYR A 145 -9.25 -5.64 -7.11
CA TYR A 145 -9.41 -4.63 -8.16
C TYR A 145 -8.32 -3.54 -8.07
N ASP A 146 -8.14 -2.98 -6.88
CA ASP A 146 -7.14 -1.94 -6.66
C ASP A 146 -5.71 -2.48 -6.80
N ALA A 147 -5.44 -3.68 -6.30
CA ALA A 147 -4.13 -4.30 -6.39
C ALA A 147 -3.68 -4.46 -7.84
N LYS A 148 -4.55 -4.99 -8.72
CA LYS A 148 -4.26 -5.11 -10.15
C LYS A 148 -4.10 -3.76 -10.82
N GLY A 149 -5.08 -2.87 -10.65
CA GLY A 149 -5.11 -1.58 -11.35
C GLY A 149 -3.98 -0.64 -10.93
N LEU A 150 -3.68 -0.57 -9.62
CA LEU A 150 -2.59 0.25 -9.08
C LEU A 150 -1.20 -0.33 -9.43
N MET A 151 -1.03 -1.65 -9.45
CA MET A 151 0.22 -2.27 -9.86
C MET A 151 0.54 -1.93 -11.32
N LYS A 152 -0.44 -2.01 -12.20
CA LYS A 152 -0.28 -1.60 -13.62
C LYS A 152 0.09 -0.12 -13.73
N SER A 153 -0.57 0.75 -12.95
CA SER A 153 -0.22 2.18 -12.90
C SER A 153 1.18 2.41 -12.37
N ALA A 154 1.60 1.68 -11.34
CA ALA A 154 2.94 1.77 -10.78
C ALA A 154 4.03 1.35 -11.79
N ILE A 155 3.81 0.26 -12.53
CA ILE A 155 4.75 -0.21 -13.55
C ILE A 155 4.86 0.78 -14.72
N ARG A 156 3.77 1.46 -15.06
CA ARG A 156 3.72 2.45 -16.15
C ARG A 156 4.23 3.83 -15.75
N ASP A 157 4.35 4.12 -14.46
CA ASP A 157 4.88 5.40 -13.97
C ASP A 157 6.35 5.57 -14.33
N ASN A 158 6.77 6.80 -14.59
CA ASN A 158 8.17 7.12 -14.92
C ASN A 158 9.00 7.53 -13.70
N ASN A 159 8.41 7.49 -12.50
CA ASN A 159 9.08 7.73 -11.24
C ASN A 159 9.08 6.47 -10.37
N PRO A 160 9.95 6.38 -9.38
CA PRO A 160 9.98 5.27 -8.44
C PRO A 160 8.68 5.17 -7.63
N VAL A 161 8.10 3.97 -7.60
CA VAL A 161 6.90 3.65 -6.83
C VAL A 161 7.21 2.56 -5.81
N VAL A 162 6.96 2.86 -4.54
CA VAL A 162 6.93 1.87 -3.46
C VAL A 162 5.52 1.30 -3.40
N PHE A 163 5.41 -0.02 -3.53
CA PHE A 163 4.14 -0.74 -3.54
C PHE A 163 4.12 -1.74 -2.39
N PHE A 164 3.40 -1.41 -1.34
CA PHE A 164 3.27 -2.28 -0.17
C PHE A 164 1.99 -3.10 -0.22
N GLU A 165 2.16 -4.39 0.00
CA GLU A 165 1.09 -5.38 0.08
C GLU A 165 0.94 -5.85 1.51
N ASP A 166 -0.26 -5.79 2.05
CA ASP A 166 -0.52 -6.43 3.33
C ASP A 166 -0.44 -7.96 3.16
N GLN A 167 0.36 -8.62 4.02
CA GLN A 167 0.58 -10.06 3.92
C GLN A 167 -0.69 -10.90 4.20
N MET A 168 -1.66 -10.36 4.93
CA MET A 168 -2.94 -11.03 5.16
C MET A 168 -3.86 -10.90 3.95
N LEU A 169 -3.88 -9.74 3.29
CA LEU A 169 -4.61 -9.57 2.02
C LEU A 169 -4.04 -10.48 0.93
N ALA A 170 -2.71 -10.56 0.84
CA ALA A 170 -2.04 -11.44 -0.13
C ALA A 170 -2.33 -12.94 0.12
N ALA A 171 -2.63 -13.34 1.35
CA ALA A 171 -2.97 -14.71 1.74
C ALA A 171 -4.49 -14.99 1.70
N MET A 172 -5.35 -13.99 1.49
CA MET A 172 -6.80 -14.18 1.46
C MET A 172 -7.24 -15.01 0.25
N THR A 173 -8.18 -15.90 0.51
CA THR A 173 -8.84 -16.72 -0.53
C THR A 173 -10.13 -16.10 -1.03
N THR A 174 -10.61 -15.05 -0.39
CA THR A 174 -11.80 -14.31 -0.83
C THR A 174 -11.55 -13.71 -2.21
N LYS A 175 -12.49 -13.94 -3.11
CA LYS A 175 -12.44 -13.43 -4.48
C LYS A 175 -13.31 -12.20 -4.63
N GLN A 176 -12.95 -11.36 -5.58
CA GLN A 176 -13.72 -10.21 -6.04
C GLN A 176 -13.92 -10.30 -7.54
N GLU A 177 -15.10 -9.95 -8.00
CA GLU A 177 -15.33 -9.73 -9.44
C GLU A 177 -14.56 -8.51 -9.92
N ILE A 178 -13.76 -8.70 -10.95
CA ILE A 178 -13.02 -7.63 -11.62
C ILE A 178 -13.27 -7.66 -13.13
N PRO A 179 -13.14 -6.51 -13.84
CA PRO A 179 -13.31 -6.46 -15.29
C PRO A 179 -12.36 -7.40 -16.04
N ASP A 180 -12.83 -7.99 -17.14
CA ASP A 180 -11.98 -8.71 -18.10
C ASP A 180 -11.21 -7.73 -18.98
N GLU A 181 -11.80 -6.56 -19.23
CA GLU A 181 -11.17 -5.50 -20.01
C GLU A 181 -9.94 -4.94 -19.29
N GLU A 182 -9.04 -4.40 -20.08
CA GLU A 182 -7.88 -3.70 -19.54
C GLU A 182 -8.29 -2.45 -18.77
N TYR A 183 -7.79 -2.33 -17.54
CA TYR A 183 -7.97 -1.13 -16.74
C TYR A 183 -6.72 -0.81 -15.92
N THR A 184 -6.64 0.42 -15.47
CA THR A 184 -5.69 0.91 -14.47
C THR A 184 -6.44 1.70 -13.41
N VAL A 185 -5.87 1.80 -12.22
CA VAL A 185 -6.34 2.72 -11.17
C VAL A 185 -5.32 3.84 -11.05
N PRO A 186 -5.72 5.11 -11.18
CA PRO A 186 -4.79 6.23 -11.12
C PRO A 186 -4.19 6.37 -9.72
N LEU A 187 -2.88 6.69 -9.67
CA LEU A 187 -2.20 7.02 -8.43
C LEU A 187 -2.67 8.39 -7.93
N GLY A 188 -2.86 8.54 -6.61
CA GLY A 188 -3.29 9.79 -6.00
C GLY A 188 -4.81 10.03 -6.05
N VAL A 189 -5.60 8.99 -6.28
CA VAL A 189 -7.06 9.06 -6.27
C VAL A 189 -7.63 8.09 -5.24
N ALA A 190 -8.28 8.62 -4.21
CA ALA A 190 -8.95 7.85 -3.18
C ALA A 190 -10.24 7.20 -3.69
N ASP A 191 -10.74 6.22 -2.96
CA ASP A 191 -11.99 5.53 -3.27
C ASP A 191 -12.95 5.53 -2.08
N VAL A 192 -14.20 5.89 -2.31
CA VAL A 192 -15.26 5.76 -1.31
C VAL A 192 -15.85 4.36 -1.42
N LYS A 193 -15.34 3.45 -0.60
CA LYS A 193 -15.75 2.04 -0.57
C LYS A 193 -17.19 1.85 -0.08
N ARG A 194 -17.66 2.73 0.78
CA ARG A 194 -19.04 2.79 1.27
C ARG A 194 -19.44 4.24 1.49
N GLN A 195 -20.57 4.63 0.92
CA GLN A 195 -21.16 5.95 1.19
C GLN A 195 -21.79 5.98 2.59
N GLY A 196 -21.71 7.13 3.26
CA GLY A 196 -22.30 7.36 4.57
C GLY A 196 -22.44 8.85 4.87
N LYS A 197 -23.08 9.19 5.99
CA LYS A 197 -23.38 10.59 6.35
C LYS A 197 -23.06 10.96 7.80
N ASP A 198 -22.85 10.00 8.70
CA ASP A 198 -22.74 10.28 10.13
C ASP A 198 -21.30 10.37 10.61
N VAL A 199 -20.41 9.55 10.06
CA VAL A 199 -18.97 9.50 10.38
C VAL A 199 -18.19 9.00 9.17
N THR A 200 -17.02 9.58 8.92
CA THR A 200 -16.03 9.09 7.94
C THR A 200 -15.02 8.19 8.65
N VAL A 201 -14.80 7.00 8.11
CA VAL A 201 -13.68 6.14 8.47
C VAL A 201 -12.69 6.14 7.30
N ILE A 202 -11.51 6.73 7.50
CA ILE A 202 -10.40 6.65 6.54
C ILE A 202 -9.55 5.45 6.96
N ALA A 203 -9.45 4.46 6.09
CA ALA A 203 -8.79 3.20 6.41
C ALA A 203 -7.73 2.83 5.37
N ILE A 204 -6.56 2.37 5.84
CA ILE A 204 -5.38 2.10 4.99
C ILE A 204 -5.23 0.59 4.80
N SER A 205 -5.12 0.15 3.53
CA SER A 205 -4.84 -1.25 3.17
C SER A 205 -5.81 -2.24 3.85
N LYS A 206 -5.33 -3.25 4.55
CA LYS A 206 -6.15 -4.24 5.27
C LYS A 206 -7.20 -3.61 6.19
N MET A 207 -6.94 -2.45 6.75
CA MET A 207 -7.88 -1.77 7.64
C MET A 207 -9.21 -1.40 6.95
N VAL A 208 -9.23 -1.33 5.61
CA VAL A 208 -10.47 -1.12 4.84
C VAL A 208 -11.47 -2.25 5.08
N SER A 209 -11.04 -3.50 5.14
CA SER A 209 -11.94 -4.63 5.42
C SER A 209 -12.52 -4.56 6.83
N HIS A 210 -11.72 -4.18 7.82
CA HIS A 210 -12.20 -3.98 9.19
C HIS A 210 -13.17 -2.79 9.29
N ALA A 211 -12.89 -1.70 8.58
CA ALA A 211 -13.77 -0.54 8.51
C ALA A 211 -15.12 -0.86 7.86
N LEU A 212 -15.13 -1.64 6.78
CA LEU A 212 -16.37 -2.08 6.12
C LEU A 212 -17.20 -3.00 7.03
N ALA A 213 -16.57 -3.95 7.71
CA ALA A 213 -17.24 -4.82 8.67
C ALA A 213 -17.80 -4.05 9.88
N ALA A 214 -17.06 -3.04 10.38
CA ALA A 214 -17.54 -2.14 11.41
C ALA A 214 -18.73 -1.30 10.93
N ALA A 215 -18.68 -0.79 9.70
CA ALA A 215 -19.76 0.00 9.10
C ALA A 215 -21.05 -0.81 8.93
N GLU A 216 -20.95 -2.08 8.57
CA GLU A 216 -22.09 -2.99 8.46
C GLU A 216 -22.76 -3.21 9.83
N GLU A 217 -21.97 -3.48 10.86
CA GLU A 217 -22.49 -3.67 12.23
C GLU A 217 -23.13 -2.39 12.78
N LEU A 218 -22.46 -1.24 12.60
CA LEU A 218 -22.96 0.06 13.04
C LEU A 218 -24.23 0.50 12.31
N ALA A 219 -24.43 0.09 11.07
CA ALA A 219 -25.67 0.34 10.32
C ALA A 219 -26.88 -0.30 11.03
N GLY A 220 -26.71 -1.49 11.62
CA GLY A 220 -27.72 -2.12 12.46
C GLY A 220 -28.09 -1.34 13.73
N GLN A 221 -27.22 -0.42 14.15
CA GLN A 221 -27.40 0.49 15.30
C GLN A 221 -27.85 1.91 14.86
N GLY A 222 -28.10 2.10 13.57
CA GLY A 222 -28.56 3.38 13.02
C GLY A 222 -27.43 4.40 12.75
N VAL A 223 -26.18 3.98 12.74
CA VAL A 223 -25.02 4.84 12.40
C VAL A 223 -24.59 4.56 10.96
N ASP A 224 -24.63 5.59 10.10
CA ASP A 224 -24.31 5.50 8.68
C ASP A 224 -22.87 5.95 8.41
N VAL A 225 -21.98 4.97 8.33
CA VAL A 225 -20.53 5.15 8.21
C VAL A 225 -20.12 5.27 6.75
N GLU A 226 -19.38 6.33 6.40
CA GLU A 226 -18.64 6.43 5.14
C GLU A 226 -17.25 5.81 5.31
N VAL A 227 -16.86 4.91 4.40
CA VAL A 227 -15.53 4.29 4.39
C VAL A 227 -14.76 4.79 3.19
N VAL A 228 -13.61 5.42 3.43
CA VAL A 228 -12.72 5.97 2.41
C VAL A 228 -11.37 5.26 2.45
N ASP A 229 -10.95 4.72 1.32
CA ASP A 229 -9.65 4.13 1.08
C ASP A 229 -8.76 5.14 0.34
N PRO A 230 -7.67 5.63 0.93
CA PRO A 230 -6.72 6.51 0.25
C PRO A 230 -6.04 5.86 -0.95
N ARG A 231 -5.89 4.51 -0.97
CA ARG A 231 -5.17 3.72 -1.99
C ARG A 231 -3.70 4.08 -2.13
N THR A 232 -3.38 5.36 -2.12
CA THR A 232 -2.04 5.93 -2.19
C THR A 232 -1.81 6.89 -1.03
N LEU A 233 -0.66 6.76 -0.40
CA LEU A 233 -0.24 7.67 0.67
C LEU A 233 0.65 8.80 0.14
N VAL A 234 1.31 8.56 -1.01
CA VAL A 234 2.10 9.58 -1.73
C VAL A 234 1.94 9.36 -3.25
N PRO A 235 1.32 10.30 -3.99
CA PRO A 235 0.57 11.44 -3.48
C PRO A 235 -0.75 11.00 -2.82
N MET A 236 -1.20 11.77 -1.83
CA MET A 236 -2.47 11.52 -1.16
C MET A 236 -3.58 12.38 -1.76
N ASP A 237 -4.77 11.81 -1.94
CA ASP A 237 -5.97 12.54 -2.38
C ASP A 237 -6.58 13.33 -1.22
N THR A 238 -5.83 14.32 -0.72
CA THR A 238 -6.27 15.19 0.37
C THR A 238 -7.61 15.88 0.09
N PRO A 239 -7.91 16.33 -1.14
CA PRO A 239 -9.22 16.91 -1.44
C PRO A 239 -10.39 15.95 -1.20
N ALA A 240 -10.29 14.70 -1.63
CA ALA A 240 -11.34 13.69 -1.41
C ALA A 240 -11.52 13.37 0.09
N LEU A 241 -10.42 13.24 0.84
CA LEU A 241 -10.48 13.00 2.29
C LEU A 241 -11.15 14.18 3.01
N ARG A 242 -10.80 15.41 2.68
CA ARG A 242 -11.43 16.63 3.24
C ARG A 242 -12.91 16.71 2.91
N ALA A 243 -13.30 16.45 1.67
CA ALA A 243 -14.69 16.47 1.24
C ALA A 243 -15.56 15.48 2.03
N SER A 244 -15.06 14.27 2.25
CA SER A 244 -15.73 13.25 3.07
C SER A 244 -15.93 13.72 4.51
N VAL A 245 -14.87 14.23 5.15
CA VAL A 245 -14.93 14.72 6.54
C VAL A 245 -15.82 15.96 6.68
N GLN A 246 -15.79 16.88 5.72
CA GLN A 246 -16.69 18.05 5.71
C GLN A 246 -18.17 17.64 5.61
N LYS A 247 -18.47 16.57 4.88
CA LYS A 247 -19.82 16.01 4.77
C LYS A 247 -20.33 15.44 6.08
N THR A 248 -19.53 14.65 6.77
CA THR A 248 -19.94 13.91 7.98
C THR A 248 -19.72 14.68 9.28
N GLY A 249 -18.66 15.47 9.33
CA GLY A 249 -18.22 16.23 10.50
C GLY A 249 -17.54 15.39 11.59
N ARG A 250 -17.31 14.10 11.36
CA ARG A 250 -16.61 13.20 12.29
C ARG A 250 -15.68 12.30 11.52
N VAL A 251 -14.50 12.00 12.08
CA VAL A 251 -13.52 11.14 11.42
C VAL A 251 -12.81 10.19 12.39
N VAL A 252 -12.74 8.94 11.96
CA VAL A 252 -11.85 7.90 12.52
C VAL A 252 -10.84 7.54 11.45
N ILE A 253 -9.56 7.50 11.79
CA ILE A 253 -8.48 7.15 10.86
C ILE A 253 -7.85 5.86 11.35
N VAL A 254 -7.87 4.83 10.52
CA VAL A 254 -7.47 3.46 10.90
C VAL A 254 -6.20 3.08 10.14
N ASP A 255 -5.15 2.79 10.88
CA ASP A 255 -3.83 2.49 10.36
C ASP A 255 -3.16 1.38 11.19
N GLU A 256 -2.63 0.35 10.56
CA GLU A 256 -1.94 -0.74 11.28
C GLU A 256 -0.58 -0.32 11.85
N ALA A 257 0.00 0.79 11.40
CA ALA A 257 1.25 1.30 11.98
C ALA A 257 1.09 1.69 13.45
N CYS A 258 2.21 1.79 14.15
CA CYS A 258 2.22 2.32 15.52
C CYS A 258 1.64 3.73 15.57
N LEU A 259 0.94 4.06 16.66
CA LEU A 259 0.24 5.35 16.84
C LEU A 259 1.15 6.57 16.63
N THR A 260 2.39 6.50 17.12
CA THR A 260 3.35 7.60 16.99
C THR A 260 3.95 7.64 15.58
N GLY A 261 3.78 8.76 14.89
CA GLY A 261 4.32 8.95 13.55
C GLY A 261 3.61 8.12 12.47
N SER A 262 2.38 7.62 12.73
CA SER A 262 1.57 6.87 11.76
C SER A 262 1.14 7.72 10.57
N ALA A 263 0.70 7.08 9.48
CA ALA A 263 0.00 7.77 8.41
C ALA A 263 -1.30 8.44 8.91
N ALA A 264 -1.95 7.83 9.91
CA ALA A 264 -3.09 8.43 10.57
C ALA A 264 -2.76 9.76 11.27
N ALA A 265 -1.53 9.95 11.75
CA ALA A 265 -1.09 11.23 12.33
C ALA A 265 -0.99 12.32 11.26
N GLU A 266 -0.39 12.02 10.11
CA GLU A 266 -0.29 12.93 8.97
C GLU A 266 -1.68 13.28 8.42
N ILE A 267 -2.54 12.29 8.20
CA ILE A 267 -3.91 12.52 7.74
C ILE A 267 -4.67 13.43 8.72
N SER A 268 -4.53 13.18 10.02
CA SER A 268 -5.15 14.03 11.06
C SER A 268 -4.67 15.49 10.96
N ALA A 269 -3.38 15.72 10.73
CA ALA A 269 -2.82 17.06 10.54
C ALA A 269 -3.39 17.72 9.27
N LEU A 270 -3.34 17.05 8.12
CA LEU A 270 -3.87 17.53 6.83
C LEU A 270 -5.36 17.93 6.90
N LEU A 271 -6.15 17.22 7.70
CA LEU A 271 -7.56 17.51 7.90
C LEU A 271 -7.77 18.74 8.81
N THR A 272 -6.98 18.85 9.89
CA THR A 272 -7.15 19.92 10.89
C THR A 272 -6.48 21.24 10.50
N GLU A 273 -5.47 21.20 9.64
CA GLU A 273 -4.83 22.40 9.09
C GLU A 273 -5.71 23.12 8.05
N ASP A 274 -6.65 22.42 7.42
CA ASP A 274 -7.60 23.05 6.49
C ASP A 274 -8.73 23.76 7.25
N PRO A 275 -8.87 25.10 7.13
CA PRO A 275 -9.84 25.85 7.92
C PRO A 275 -11.29 25.45 7.66
N ALA A 276 -11.63 24.96 6.46
CA ALA A 276 -13.01 24.53 6.14
C ALA A 276 -13.30 23.18 6.81
N THR A 277 -12.39 22.23 6.71
CA THR A 277 -12.51 20.92 7.34
C THR A 277 -12.51 21.05 8.87
N PHE A 278 -11.59 21.86 9.43
CA PHE A 278 -11.54 22.10 10.88
C PHE A 278 -12.86 22.64 11.44
N ARG A 279 -13.47 23.61 10.75
CA ARG A 279 -14.77 24.16 11.17
C ARG A 279 -15.94 23.17 11.02
N ALA A 280 -15.83 22.20 10.10
CA ALA A 280 -16.84 21.17 9.92
C ALA A 280 -16.77 20.06 10.99
N LEU A 281 -15.63 19.89 11.64
CA LEU A 281 -15.44 18.87 12.66
C LEU A 281 -16.34 19.13 13.89
N LYS A 282 -17.08 18.09 14.27
CA LYS A 282 -17.96 18.07 15.46
C LYS A 282 -17.28 17.38 16.66
N ALA A 283 -16.13 16.74 16.43
CA ALA A 283 -15.30 16.09 17.44
C ALA A 283 -13.84 16.04 16.94
N PRO A 284 -12.85 15.92 17.83
CA PRO A 284 -11.46 15.71 17.41
C PRO A 284 -11.32 14.44 16.56
N PRO A 285 -10.42 14.43 15.56
CA PRO A 285 -10.10 13.22 14.81
C PRO A 285 -9.64 12.09 15.76
N LYS A 286 -10.21 10.90 15.61
CA LYS A 286 -9.81 9.71 16.36
C LYS A 286 -8.88 8.85 15.51
N ARG A 287 -7.73 8.46 16.04
CA ARG A 287 -6.81 7.53 15.40
C ARG A 287 -6.91 6.17 16.06
N VAL A 288 -7.10 5.13 15.26
CA VAL A 288 -7.09 3.72 15.65
C VAL A 288 -5.85 3.08 15.02
N CYS A 289 -4.84 2.82 15.83
CA CYS A 289 -3.52 2.36 15.40
C CYS A 289 -2.99 1.30 16.38
N ALA A 290 -1.97 0.54 15.93
CA ALA A 290 -1.26 -0.34 16.83
C ALA A 290 -0.57 0.46 17.96
N PRO A 291 -0.43 -0.10 19.17
CA PRO A 291 0.36 0.50 20.24
C PRO A 291 1.84 0.59 19.86
N ASN A 292 2.59 1.48 20.54
CA ASN A 292 4.03 1.65 20.29
C ASN A 292 4.85 0.52 20.95
N VAL A 293 4.62 -0.71 20.50
CA VAL A 293 5.33 -1.91 20.97
C VAL A 293 5.71 -2.77 19.77
N PRO A 294 6.80 -3.55 19.84
CA PRO A 294 7.08 -4.59 18.88
C PRO A 294 5.96 -5.63 18.83
N ILE A 295 5.57 -6.07 17.66
CA ILE A 295 4.49 -7.06 17.51
C ILE A 295 4.93 -8.40 18.11
N PRO A 296 4.16 -8.99 19.04
CA PRO A 296 4.50 -10.24 19.68
C PRO A 296 4.37 -11.45 18.74
N TYR A 297 5.08 -12.54 19.06
CA TYR A 297 4.97 -13.82 18.35
C TYR A 297 3.68 -14.58 18.67
N SER A 298 3.21 -14.50 19.93
CA SER A 298 2.01 -15.22 20.36
C SER A 298 0.78 -14.72 19.60
N PRO A 299 -0.03 -15.59 18.95
CA PRO A 299 -1.19 -15.18 18.16
C PRO A 299 -2.17 -14.30 18.95
N ILE A 300 -2.45 -14.64 20.23
CA ILE A 300 -3.37 -13.87 21.07
C ILE A 300 -2.81 -12.48 21.37
N MET A 301 -1.51 -12.38 21.63
CA MET A 301 -0.86 -11.09 21.90
C MET A 301 -0.71 -10.25 20.64
N GLU A 302 -0.43 -10.89 19.48
CA GLU A 302 -0.41 -10.22 18.20
C GLU A 302 -1.78 -9.61 17.87
N GLN A 303 -2.85 -10.39 18.00
CA GLN A 303 -4.23 -9.91 17.80
C GLN A 303 -4.60 -8.77 18.74
N PHE A 304 -4.15 -8.82 20.00
CA PHE A 304 -4.37 -7.72 20.95
C PHE A 304 -3.67 -6.40 20.53
N CYS A 305 -2.53 -6.49 19.84
CA CYS A 305 -1.78 -5.32 19.39
C CYS A 305 -2.29 -4.74 18.07
N LEU A 306 -2.86 -5.56 17.18
CA LEU A 306 -3.28 -5.11 15.86
C LEU A 306 -4.69 -4.52 15.92
N PRO A 307 -4.94 -3.37 15.26
CA PRO A 307 -6.29 -2.83 15.13
C PRO A 307 -7.21 -3.80 14.40
N ASP A 308 -8.43 -3.89 14.88
CA ASP A 308 -9.48 -4.74 14.29
C ASP A 308 -10.82 -3.99 14.17
N LYS A 309 -11.86 -4.71 13.75
CA LYS A 309 -13.22 -4.19 13.59
C LYS A 309 -13.75 -3.59 14.91
N ASP A 310 -13.52 -4.25 16.05
CA ASP A 310 -14.09 -3.83 17.33
C ASP A 310 -13.43 -2.54 17.83
N ASN A 311 -12.13 -2.35 17.54
CA ASN A 311 -11.43 -1.08 17.80
C ASN A 311 -11.97 0.07 16.94
N VAL A 312 -12.45 -0.22 15.73
CA VAL A 312 -13.07 0.80 14.85
C VAL A 312 -14.46 1.19 15.38
N ILE A 313 -15.22 0.24 15.93
CA ILE A 313 -16.57 0.47 16.48
C ILE A 313 -16.52 1.34 17.74
N GLN A 314 -15.54 1.12 18.64
CA GLN A 314 -15.34 1.90 19.89
C GLN A 314 -15.01 3.38 19.64
#